data_6fe73bf814cf5063648f0484ef27af9e
#
_entry.id   6fe73bf814cf5063648f0484ef27af9e
#
_cell.length_a   1.000
_cell.length_b   1.000
_cell.length_c   1.000
_cell.angle_alpha   90.00
_cell.angle_beta   90.00
_cell.angle_gamma   90.00
#
_symmetry.space_group_name_H-M   'P 1'
#
loop_
_entity.id
_entity.type
_entity.pdbx_description
1 polymer ?
#
loop_
_entity_poly.entity_id
_entity_poly.type
_entity_poly.pdbx_seq_one_letter_code
_entity_poly.pdbx_strand_id
1 'polypeptide(L)'
;MLRKLLKHIILLVNIVFVALMFVSGIARWLNPAEHTAIALLGLFFPVLLLINVGFVIWWVVCRKWLFLVPLIAVAPFVPSYIDFSFGGDNVSPNGRQIRAMSYNAHNFGLHARPNHQQAMKEIVEFIGSENLDIACFQEYSNGDKDLPVHQQLQKSFKYSHLQIRKSPYAYGDLRDGLATYSNYPIVGRNCERSDGETDNIIIYTDIAVGADTLRVFNCHLQSYKFSASEYDFIEKVNSLKSDVYDKSKQDENREGLRSVYRRMRKAYEWRVKQAATLKRLIAESPYQVLVCGDFNDTQSSYVYRLVSRGLHDSQRVISTGWRNTYRRFFPGVRIDYILYNGPLKCISFRVPQVDYSDHRPVVGEYQME
;
A
#
# COMPACT_ATOMS: atom_id res chain seq x y z
N MET A 1 42.19 -17.92 -20.73
CA MET A 1 41.21 -17.28 -21.64
C MET A 1 39.80 -17.38 -21.09
N LEU A 2 39.29 -18.57 -20.73
CA LEU A 2 37.93 -18.81 -20.24
C LEU A 2 37.57 -17.99 -18.99
N ARG A 3 38.42 -17.92 -17.96
CA ARG A 3 38.20 -17.12 -16.75
C ARG A 3 38.05 -15.61 -16.99
N LYS A 4 38.82 -15.08 -17.99
CA LYS A 4 38.68 -13.66 -18.36
C LYS A 4 37.37 -13.43 -19.11
N LEU A 5 36.99 -14.31 -20.02
CA LEU A 5 35.71 -14.21 -20.73
C LEU A 5 34.51 -14.27 -19.76
N LEU A 6 34.51 -15.23 -18.85
CA LEU A 6 33.45 -15.38 -17.84
C LEU A 6 33.33 -14.12 -16.98
N LYS A 7 34.47 -13.53 -16.57
CA LYS A 7 34.45 -12.25 -15.80
C LYS A 7 33.77 -11.11 -16.58
N HIS A 8 34.08 -11.00 -17.90
CA HIS A 8 33.45 -9.93 -18.71
C HIS A 8 31.96 -10.17 -18.90
N ILE A 9 31.53 -11.42 -19.07
CA ILE A 9 30.11 -11.77 -19.15
C ILE A 9 29.39 -11.41 -17.84
N ILE A 10 29.94 -11.79 -16.69
CA ILE A 10 29.34 -11.45 -15.37
C ILE A 10 29.28 -9.93 -15.19
N LEU A 11 30.33 -9.21 -15.58
CA LEU A 11 30.34 -7.74 -15.50
C LEU A 11 29.27 -7.12 -16.41
N LEU A 12 29.12 -7.60 -17.63
CA LEU A 12 28.10 -7.12 -18.57
C LEU A 12 26.69 -7.33 -17.99
N VAL A 13 26.42 -8.52 -17.47
CA VAL A 13 25.14 -8.84 -16.80
C VAL A 13 24.91 -7.92 -15.61
N ASN A 14 25.95 -7.68 -14.79
CA ASN A 14 25.83 -6.75 -13.66
C ASN A 14 25.52 -5.32 -14.13
N ILE A 15 26.17 -4.82 -15.18
CA ILE A 15 25.87 -3.48 -15.74
C ILE A 15 24.43 -3.38 -16.21
N VAL A 16 23.88 -4.42 -16.83
CA VAL A 16 22.46 -4.46 -17.24
C VAL A 16 21.55 -4.33 -16.01
N PHE A 17 21.79 -5.12 -14.95
CA PHE A 17 20.98 -5.03 -13.73
C PHE A 17 21.13 -3.70 -13.00
N VAL A 18 22.31 -3.08 -13.03
CA VAL A 18 22.54 -1.72 -12.53
C VAL A 18 21.70 -0.70 -13.30
N ALA A 19 21.69 -0.78 -14.63
CA ALA A 19 20.89 0.10 -15.47
C ALA A 19 19.39 -0.06 -15.21
N LEU A 20 18.90 -1.31 -15.14
CA LEU A 20 17.50 -1.61 -14.83
C LEU A 20 17.12 -1.08 -13.44
N MET A 21 17.97 -1.24 -12.45
CA MET A 21 17.74 -0.72 -11.11
C MET A 21 17.67 0.81 -11.09
N PHE A 22 18.56 1.48 -11.82
CA PHE A 22 18.55 2.93 -11.92
C PHE A 22 17.26 3.44 -12.56
N VAL A 23 16.85 2.85 -13.70
CA VAL A 23 15.57 3.17 -14.36
C VAL A 23 14.39 2.88 -13.43
N SER A 24 14.40 1.77 -12.71
CA SER A 24 13.39 1.44 -11.70
C SER A 24 13.33 2.48 -10.57
N GLY A 25 14.49 2.94 -10.10
CA GLY A 25 14.60 3.93 -9.03
C GLY A 25 14.04 5.29 -9.41
N ILE A 26 14.20 5.73 -10.68
CA ILE A 26 13.66 7.01 -11.15
C ILE A 26 12.13 6.97 -11.39
N ALA A 27 11.50 5.81 -11.39
CA ALA A 27 10.04 5.66 -11.58
C ALA A 27 9.22 6.56 -10.63
N ARG A 28 9.72 6.77 -9.41
CA ARG A 28 9.06 7.62 -8.39
C ARG A 28 8.94 9.12 -8.77
N TRP A 29 9.66 9.58 -9.76
CA TRP A 29 9.61 10.97 -10.25
C TRP A 29 8.85 11.14 -11.56
N LEU A 30 8.53 10.03 -12.23
CA LEU A 30 7.86 10.02 -13.52
C LEU A 30 6.39 9.67 -13.35
N ASN A 31 5.51 10.45 -13.99
CA ASN A 31 4.08 10.17 -13.98
C ASN A 31 3.79 8.80 -14.62
N PRO A 32 3.26 7.82 -13.86
CA PRO A 32 3.04 6.46 -14.37
C PRO A 32 1.96 6.38 -15.45
N ALA A 33 1.08 7.36 -15.57
CA ALA A 33 0.10 7.44 -16.64
C ALA A 33 0.78 7.69 -18.01
N GLU A 34 1.91 8.42 -18.01
CA GLU A 34 2.69 8.74 -19.21
C GLU A 34 3.83 7.74 -19.43
N HIS A 35 4.40 7.24 -18.33
CA HIS A 35 5.59 6.37 -18.33
C HIS A 35 5.30 5.00 -17.70
N THR A 36 4.20 4.35 -18.11
CA THR A 36 3.72 3.09 -17.54
C THR A 36 4.79 1.99 -17.50
N ALA A 37 5.59 1.82 -18.56
CA ALA A 37 6.62 0.79 -18.60
C ALA A 37 7.71 1.00 -17.51
N ILE A 38 8.08 2.26 -17.25
CA ILE A 38 9.05 2.60 -16.19
C ILE A 38 8.41 2.38 -14.81
N ALA A 39 7.14 2.75 -14.64
CA ALA A 39 6.41 2.50 -13.40
C ALA A 39 6.29 1.01 -13.10
N LEU A 40 6.03 0.17 -14.11
CA LEU A 40 6.03 -1.28 -13.98
C LEU A 40 7.38 -1.83 -13.55
N LEU A 41 8.47 -1.32 -14.15
CA LEU A 41 9.82 -1.69 -13.72
C LEU A 41 10.06 -1.27 -12.26
N GLY A 42 9.46 -0.16 -11.81
CA GLY A 42 9.49 0.31 -10.41
C GLY A 42 8.93 -0.70 -9.41
N LEU A 43 7.93 -1.52 -9.80
CA LEU A 43 7.41 -2.59 -8.95
C LEU A 43 8.45 -3.70 -8.69
N PHE A 44 9.37 -3.92 -9.62
CA PHE A 44 10.43 -4.90 -9.49
C PHE A 44 11.67 -4.36 -8.77
N PHE A 45 11.66 -3.11 -8.32
CA PHE A 45 12.79 -2.53 -7.60
C PHE A 45 13.32 -3.41 -6.46
N PRO A 46 12.50 -4.01 -5.57
CA PRO A 46 13.01 -4.85 -4.49
C PRO A 46 13.81 -6.05 -5.00
N VAL A 47 13.35 -6.67 -6.08
CA VAL A 47 14.04 -7.82 -6.71
C VAL A 47 15.35 -7.34 -7.34
N LEU A 48 15.33 -6.22 -8.06
CA LEU A 48 16.52 -5.63 -8.65
C LEU A 48 17.55 -5.21 -7.59
N LEU A 49 17.08 -4.71 -6.44
CA LEU A 49 17.92 -4.40 -5.29
C LEU A 49 18.64 -5.65 -4.78
N LEU A 50 17.90 -6.74 -4.54
CA LEU A 50 18.48 -8.00 -4.06
C LEU A 50 19.51 -8.58 -5.04
N ILE A 51 19.24 -8.52 -6.34
CA ILE A 51 20.18 -8.97 -7.38
C ILE A 51 21.46 -8.12 -7.32
N ASN A 52 21.35 -6.80 -7.24
CA ASN A 52 22.53 -5.92 -7.18
C ASN A 52 23.32 -6.10 -5.89
N VAL A 53 22.65 -6.31 -4.73
CA VAL A 53 23.33 -6.69 -3.48
C VAL A 53 24.10 -8.01 -3.66
N GLY A 54 23.51 -9.00 -4.34
CA GLY A 54 24.20 -10.25 -4.70
C GLY A 54 25.47 -9.99 -5.51
N PHE A 55 25.45 -9.08 -6.49
CA PHE A 55 26.64 -8.67 -7.24
C PHE A 55 27.67 -7.96 -6.38
N VAL A 56 27.25 -7.11 -5.43
CA VAL A 56 28.18 -6.50 -4.46
C VAL A 56 28.92 -7.59 -3.70
N ILE A 57 28.20 -8.54 -3.11
CA ILE A 57 28.77 -9.66 -2.35
C ILE A 57 29.71 -10.49 -3.24
N TRP A 58 29.28 -10.83 -4.45
CA TRP A 58 30.09 -11.59 -5.41
C TRP A 58 31.43 -10.93 -5.70
N TRP A 59 31.43 -9.62 -6.03
CA TRP A 59 32.68 -8.91 -6.35
C TRP A 59 33.58 -8.72 -5.13
N VAL A 60 33.02 -8.55 -3.92
CA VAL A 60 33.77 -8.52 -2.67
C VAL A 60 34.47 -9.86 -2.43
N VAL A 61 33.77 -10.98 -2.54
CA VAL A 61 34.33 -12.32 -2.41
C VAL A 61 35.43 -12.56 -3.43
N CYS A 62 35.24 -12.11 -4.66
CA CYS A 62 36.26 -12.17 -5.71
C CYS A 62 37.43 -11.17 -5.48
N ARG A 63 37.39 -10.38 -4.41
CA ARG A 63 38.40 -9.35 -4.10
C ARG A 63 38.61 -8.35 -5.26
N LYS A 64 37.52 -7.90 -5.91
CA LYS A 64 37.55 -6.96 -7.03
C LYS A 64 36.86 -5.67 -6.65
N TRP A 65 37.47 -4.51 -6.93
CA TRP A 65 36.89 -3.20 -6.74
C TRP A 65 35.58 -3.01 -7.54
N LEU A 66 35.24 -3.92 -8.45
CA LEU A 66 34.01 -3.91 -9.25
C LEU A 66 32.73 -3.95 -8.41
N PHE A 67 32.80 -4.28 -7.11
CA PHE A 67 31.68 -4.14 -6.19
C PHE A 67 31.17 -2.70 -6.09
N LEU A 68 31.99 -1.72 -6.38
CA LEU A 68 31.58 -0.30 -6.39
C LEU A 68 30.52 0.01 -7.45
N VAL A 69 30.49 -0.73 -8.56
CA VAL A 69 29.53 -0.52 -9.65
C VAL A 69 28.08 -0.71 -9.18
N PRO A 70 27.68 -1.89 -8.66
CA PRO A 70 26.33 -2.06 -8.12
C PRO A 70 26.12 -1.27 -6.81
N LEU A 71 27.15 -1.06 -5.98
CA LEU A 71 27.03 -0.31 -4.74
C LEU A 71 26.60 1.14 -4.97
N ILE A 72 27.26 1.84 -5.90
CA ILE A 72 26.95 3.24 -6.25
C ILE A 72 25.53 3.32 -6.84
N ALA A 73 25.09 2.31 -7.59
CA ALA A 73 23.74 2.28 -8.13
C ALA A 73 22.67 2.04 -7.06
N VAL A 74 22.98 1.22 -6.04
CA VAL A 74 22.06 0.84 -4.96
C VAL A 74 21.93 1.95 -3.92
N ALA A 75 23.03 2.55 -3.50
CA ALA A 75 23.10 3.44 -2.34
C ALA A 75 22.09 4.60 -2.37
N PRO A 76 21.81 5.31 -3.49
CA PRO A 76 20.88 6.43 -3.52
C PRO A 76 19.42 6.03 -3.27
N PHE A 77 19.08 4.75 -3.52
CA PHE A 77 17.71 4.27 -3.46
C PHE A 77 17.38 3.48 -2.19
N VAL A 78 18.40 3.03 -1.44
CA VAL A 78 18.21 2.29 -0.17
C VAL A 78 17.28 3.05 0.79
N PRO A 79 17.42 4.38 1.02
CA PRO A 79 16.53 5.12 1.91
C PRO A 79 15.07 5.19 1.44
N SER A 80 14.78 4.80 0.19
CA SER A 80 13.42 4.77 -0.33
C SER A 80 12.68 3.48 0.00
N TYR A 81 13.41 2.44 0.44
CA TYR A 81 12.88 1.11 0.68
C TYR A 81 13.14 0.57 2.07
N ILE A 82 14.27 0.95 2.66
CA ILE A 82 14.63 0.55 4.01
C ILE A 82 14.46 1.77 4.89
N ASP A 83 13.55 1.66 5.81
CA ASP A 83 13.32 2.70 6.79
C ASP A 83 14.41 2.59 7.86
N PHE A 84 15.11 3.70 8.07
CA PHE A 84 16.10 3.83 9.13
C PHE A 84 15.54 4.81 10.15
N SER A 85 15.01 4.28 11.25
CA SER A 85 14.64 5.09 12.40
C SER A 85 15.67 4.92 13.50
N PHE A 86 16.16 6.03 14.05
CA PHE A 86 17.11 6.04 15.18
C PHE A 86 16.43 6.34 16.52
N GLY A 87 15.13 6.22 16.58
CA GLY A 87 14.30 6.44 17.78
C GLY A 87 13.04 7.23 17.47
N GLY A 88 11.98 7.01 18.26
CA GLY A 88 10.76 7.81 18.18
C GLY A 88 10.97 9.24 18.68
N ASP A 89 10.05 10.12 18.32
CA ASP A 89 10.03 11.49 18.82
C ASP A 89 9.94 11.52 20.36
N ASN A 90 10.57 12.52 20.97
CA ASN A 90 10.41 12.76 22.41
C ASN A 90 8.95 13.04 22.73
N VAL A 91 8.33 12.16 23.49
CA VAL A 91 6.91 12.21 23.84
C VAL A 91 6.74 13.09 25.06
N SER A 92 5.82 14.05 25.02
CA SER A 92 5.46 14.84 26.18
C SER A 92 4.66 13.99 27.17
N PRO A 93 4.96 14.02 28.49
CA PRO A 93 4.21 13.25 29.48
C PRO A 93 2.70 13.55 29.54
N ASN A 94 2.30 14.73 29.09
CA ASN A 94 0.93 15.26 29.25
C ASN A 94 0.13 15.29 27.94
N GLY A 95 0.67 14.84 26.82
CA GLY A 95 -0.04 14.83 25.53
C GLY A 95 -1.12 13.75 25.45
N ARG A 96 -2.24 14.07 24.79
CA ARG A 96 -3.32 13.10 24.57
C ARG A 96 -2.89 12.07 23.54
N GLN A 97 -2.99 10.80 23.89
CA GLN A 97 -2.68 9.70 22.99
C GLN A 97 -3.91 9.27 22.18
N ILE A 98 -3.71 8.94 20.91
CA ILE A 98 -4.71 8.43 19.98
C ILE A 98 -4.13 7.20 19.31
N ARG A 99 -4.88 6.09 19.35
CA ARG A 99 -4.53 4.87 18.63
C ARG A 99 -5.41 4.75 17.39
N ALA A 100 -4.78 4.76 16.21
CA ALA A 100 -5.45 4.70 14.92
C ALA A 100 -5.02 3.47 14.11
N MET A 101 -5.98 2.88 13.40
CA MET A 101 -5.76 1.74 12.50
C MET A 101 -6.23 2.07 11.08
N SER A 102 -5.47 1.62 10.06
CA SER A 102 -5.95 1.50 8.68
C SER A 102 -5.94 0.03 8.29
N TYR A 103 -7.05 -0.45 7.71
CA TYR A 103 -7.18 -1.85 7.35
C TYR A 103 -8.08 -2.04 6.13
N ASN A 104 -7.50 -2.53 5.02
CA ASN A 104 -8.28 -3.11 3.94
C ASN A 104 -8.76 -4.50 4.40
N ALA A 105 -10.04 -4.56 4.78
CA ALA A 105 -10.64 -5.75 5.40
C ALA A 105 -11.14 -6.77 4.37
N HIS A 106 -10.96 -6.53 3.06
CA HIS A 106 -11.39 -7.40 1.97
C HIS A 106 -12.80 -7.94 2.18
N ASN A 107 -13.76 -7.02 2.28
CA ASN A 107 -15.16 -7.29 2.56
C ASN A 107 -15.40 -8.12 3.84
N PHE A 108 -14.54 -7.95 4.85
CA PHE A 108 -14.60 -8.73 6.11
C PHE A 108 -14.56 -10.24 5.90
N GLY A 109 -13.72 -10.67 4.96
CA GLY A 109 -13.50 -12.09 4.68
C GLY A 109 -14.60 -12.77 3.86
N LEU A 110 -15.55 -12.02 3.28
CA LEU A 110 -16.64 -12.56 2.46
C LEU A 110 -16.17 -13.46 1.32
N HIS A 111 -14.99 -13.20 0.75
CA HIS A 111 -14.45 -13.94 -0.39
C HIS A 111 -13.26 -14.85 -0.06
N ALA A 112 -12.77 -14.79 1.16
CA ALA A 112 -11.48 -15.41 1.49
C ALA A 112 -11.58 -16.81 2.12
N ARG A 113 -12.75 -17.22 2.61
CA ARG A 113 -12.93 -18.46 3.39
C ARG A 113 -14.27 -19.15 3.12
N PRO A 114 -14.33 -20.49 3.23
CA PRO A 114 -15.58 -21.24 3.11
C PRO A 114 -16.63 -20.84 4.16
N ASN A 115 -16.18 -20.32 5.31
CA ASN A 115 -17.04 -19.86 6.40
C ASN A 115 -16.80 -18.36 6.67
N HIS A 116 -17.45 -17.50 5.87
CA HIS A 116 -17.32 -16.03 5.98
C HIS A 116 -17.80 -15.47 7.33
N GLN A 117 -18.81 -16.08 7.96
CA GLN A 117 -19.30 -15.63 9.27
C GLN A 117 -18.23 -15.78 10.35
N GLN A 118 -17.51 -16.89 10.34
CA GLN A 118 -16.42 -17.12 11.27
C GLN A 118 -15.25 -16.13 11.02
N ALA A 119 -14.87 -15.90 9.74
CA ALA A 119 -13.85 -14.95 9.41
C ALA A 119 -14.20 -13.52 9.85
N MET A 120 -15.44 -13.10 9.62
CA MET A 120 -15.94 -11.79 10.06
C MET A 120 -15.87 -11.66 11.59
N LYS A 121 -16.28 -12.70 12.33
CA LYS A 121 -16.25 -12.72 13.79
C LYS A 121 -14.84 -12.55 14.32
N GLU A 122 -13.89 -13.30 13.78
CA GLU A 122 -12.46 -13.20 14.13
C GLU A 122 -11.89 -11.80 13.85
N ILE A 123 -12.26 -11.18 12.71
CA ILE A 123 -11.85 -9.81 12.38
C ILE A 123 -12.40 -8.81 13.41
N VAL A 124 -13.69 -8.90 13.75
CA VAL A 124 -14.33 -8.00 14.70
C VAL A 124 -13.75 -8.19 16.11
N GLU A 125 -13.50 -9.41 16.54
CA GLU A 125 -12.86 -9.72 17.82
C GLU A 125 -11.43 -9.14 17.87
N PHE A 126 -10.66 -9.31 16.80
CA PHE A 126 -9.34 -8.69 16.68
C PHE A 126 -9.43 -7.17 16.79
N ILE A 127 -10.32 -6.50 16.06
CA ILE A 127 -10.51 -5.05 16.13
C ILE A 127 -10.87 -4.61 17.56
N GLY A 128 -11.75 -5.34 18.24
CA GLY A 128 -12.15 -5.05 19.62
C GLY A 128 -11.01 -5.20 20.62
N SER A 129 -10.06 -6.12 20.38
CA SER A 129 -8.90 -6.34 21.26
C SER A 129 -7.82 -5.27 21.11
N GLU A 130 -7.84 -4.48 20.03
CA GLU A 130 -6.82 -3.50 19.71
C GLU A 130 -6.94 -2.18 20.47
N ASN A 131 -8.04 -1.93 21.20
CA ASN A 131 -8.29 -0.70 21.96
C ASN A 131 -8.09 0.56 21.13
N LEU A 132 -8.73 0.60 19.97
CA LEU A 132 -8.57 1.67 19.00
C LEU A 132 -9.45 2.88 19.35
N ASP A 133 -8.92 4.07 19.12
CA ASP A 133 -9.69 5.32 19.14
C ASP A 133 -10.32 5.62 17.79
N ILE A 134 -9.58 5.31 16.70
CA ILE A 134 -9.98 5.56 15.32
C ILE A 134 -9.65 4.33 14.47
N ALA A 135 -10.59 3.90 13.64
CA ALA A 135 -10.37 2.82 12.68
C ALA A 135 -10.89 3.20 11.28
N CYS A 136 -10.01 3.09 10.30
CA CYS A 136 -10.30 3.35 8.89
C CYS A 136 -10.29 2.02 8.12
N PHE A 137 -11.43 1.67 7.54
CA PHE A 137 -11.57 0.44 6.76
C PHE A 137 -11.72 0.75 5.28
N GLN A 138 -10.99 0.00 4.46
CA GLN A 138 -11.14 -0.05 3.01
C GLN A 138 -11.76 -1.41 2.64
N GLU A 139 -12.40 -1.47 1.49
CA GLU A 139 -13.26 -2.59 1.08
C GLU A 139 -14.22 -2.99 2.22
N TYR A 140 -14.83 -1.97 2.82
CA TYR A 140 -15.80 -2.17 3.89
C TYR A 140 -17.10 -2.69 3.32
N SER A 141 -17.53 -3.86 3.79
CA SER A 141 -18.87 -4.39 3.55
C SER A 141 -19.62 -4.56 4.87
N ASN A 142 -20.93 -4.29 4.86
CA ASN A 142 -21.73 -4.47 6.08
C ASN A 142 -22.01 -5.96 6.41
N GLY A 143 -21.52 -6.87 5.57
CA GLY A 143 -21.67 -8.31 5.79
C GLY A 143 -23.09 -8.83 5.52
N ASP A 144 -23.40 -9.97 6.07
CA ASP A 144 -24.69 -10.63 5.97
C ASP A 144 -25.75 -9.91 6.82
N LYS A 145 -27.04 -10.07 6.45
CA LYS A 145 -28.18 -9.51 7.18
C LYS A 145 -28.26 -10.03 8.62
N ASP A 146 -27.83 -11.27 8.83
CA ASP A 146 -27.91 -11.95 10.13
C ASP A 146 -26.80 -11.54 11.10
N LEU A 147 -25.67 -11.01 10.60
CA LEU A 147 -24.58 -10.57 11.43
C LEU A 147 -23.93 -9.29 10.85
N PRO A 148 -24.62 -8.15 10.89
CA PRO A 148 -24.11 -6.94 10.27
C PRO A 148 -22.85 -6.42 10.97
N VAL A 149 -21.75 -6.28 10.22
CA VAL A 149 -20.44 -5.80 10.69
C VAL A 149 -20.59 -4.47 11.44
N HIS A 150 -21.42 -3.58 10.92
CA HIS A 150 -21.64 -2.27 11.53
C HIS A 150 -22.13 -2.39 12.99
N GLN A 151 -23.12 -3.22 13.27
CA GLN A 151 -23.66 -3.40 14.64
C GLN A 151 -22.61 -3.99 15.59
N GLN A 152 -21.74 -4.88 15.09
CA GLN A 152 -20.67 -5.42 15.92
C GLN A 152 -19.60 -4.37 16.24
N LEU A 153 -19.19 -3.57 15.25
CA LEU A 153 -18.20 -2.52 15.44
C LEU A 153 -18.73 -1.36 16.32
N GLN A 154 -20.04 -1.11 16.33
CA GLN A 154 -20.65 -0.15 17.25
C GLN A 154 -20.54 -0.52 18.74
N LYS A 155 -20.20 -1.76 19.07
CA LYS A 155 -19.86 -2.16 20.45
C LYS A 155 -18.52 -1.59 20.90
N SER A 156 -17.59 -1.38 19.97
CA SER A 156 -16.23 -0.86 20.22
C SER A 156 -16.09 0.62 19.91
N PHE A 157 -16.97 1.19 19.07
CA PHE A 157 -16.88 2.58 18.62
C PHE A 157 -18.21 3.31 18.78
N LYS A 158 -18.14 4.56 19.24
CA LYS A 158 -19.32 5.42 19.49
C LYS A 158 -19.86 6.10 18.24
N TYR A 159 -18.97 6.44 17.29
CA TYR A 159 -19.28 7.22 16.11
C TYR A 159 -18.77 6.55 14.85
N SER A 160 -19.42 6.82 13.73
CA SER A 160 -19.02 6.28 12.43
C SER A 160 -19.33 7.23 11.27
N HIS A 161 -18.54 7.12 10.23
CA HIS A 161 -18.77 7.73 8.91
C HIS A 161 -18.60 6.63 7.85
N LEU A 162 -19.70 6.25 7.23
CA LEU A 162 -19.75 5.17 6.24
C LEU A 162 -20.11 5.73 4.88
N GLN A 163 -19.38 5.31 3.85
CA GLN A 163 -19.70 5.55 2.45
C GLN A 163 -19.65 4.21 1.71
N ILE A 164 -20.80 3.56 1.62
CA ILE A 164 -20.98 2.23 1.05
C ILE A 164 -21.78 2.36 -0.24
N ARG A 165 -21.38 1.66 -1.28
CA ARG A 165 -22.03 1.63 -2.59
C ARG A 165 -22.33 0.19 -3.00
N LYS A 166 -23.29 0.04 -3.90
CA LYS A 166 -23.47 -1.20 -4.64
C LYS A 166 -22.26 -1.38 -5.57
N SER A 167 -21.53 -2.49 -5.44
CA SER A 167 -20.40 -2.76 -6.31
C SER A 167 -20.88 -3.10 -7.72
N PRO A 168 -20.47 -2.38 -8.76
CA PRO A 168 -20.89 -2.68 -10.14
C PRO A 168 -20.23 -3.95 -10.68
N TYR A 169 -19.23 -4.49 -9.96
CA TYR A 169 -18.46 -5.68 -10.35
C TYR A 169 -18.83 -6.93 -9.56
N ALA A 170 -19.70 -6.80 -8.55
CA ALA A 170 -20.08 -7.93 -7.72
C ALA A 170 -21.31 -8.63 -8.26
N TYR A 171 -21.28 -9.96 -8.22
CA TYR A 171 -22.50 -10.75 -8.40
C TYR A 171 -23.42 -10.53 -7.18
N GLY A 172 -24.66 -10.10 -7.42
CA GLY A 172 -25.64 -9.87 -6.36
C GLY A 172 -25.66 -8.44 -5.80
N ASP A 173 -26.09 -8.31 -4.54
CA ASP A 173 -26.22 -7.02 -3.82
C ASP A 173 -25.01 -6.67 -2.95
N LEU A 174 -23.84 -7.17 -3.31
CA LEU A 174 -22.63 -6.84 -2.57
C LEU A 174 -22.37 -5.33 -2.63
N ARG A 175 -22.21 -4.75 -1.45
CA ARG A 175 -21.92 -3.34 -1.25
C ARG A 175 -20.57 -3.22 -0.58
N ASP A 176 -19.71 -2.44 -1.17
CA ASP A 176 -18.38 -2.14 -0.63
C ASP A 176 -18.15 -0.62 -0.54
N GLY A 177 -17.17 -0.23 0.22
CA GLY A 177 -16.86 1.18 0.37
C GLY A 177 -15.79 1.45 1.42
N LEU A 178 -15.90 2.63 2.01
CA LEU A 178 -15.03 3.09 3.09
C LEU A 178 -15.84 3.32 4.36
N ALA A 179 -15.23 3.00 5.50
CA ALA A 179 -15.80 3.31 6.80
C ALA A 179 -14.74 3.85 7.75
N THR A 180 -15.03 4.96 8.41
CA THR A 180 -14.23 5.50 9.51
C THR A 180 -15.04 5.40 10.79
N TYR A 181 -14.51 4.74 11.79
CA TYR A 181 -15.07 4.63 13.14
C TYR A 181 -14.24 5.43 14.13
N SER A 182 -14.90 5.99 15.15
CA SER A 182 -14.22 6.80 16.17
C SER A 182 -14.88 6.64 17.53
N ASN A 183 -14.09 6.71 18.59
CA ASN A 183 -14.53 6.88 19.97
C ASN A 183 -14.68 8.36 20.37
N TYR A 184 -14.16 9.28 19.55
CA TYR A 184 -14.33 10.72 19.68
C TYR A 184 -15.46 11.23 18.78
N PRO A 185 -16.12 12.34 19.15
CA PRO A 185 -17.20 12.92 18.37
C PRO A 185 -16.78 13.29 16.94
N ILE A 186 -17.60 12.90 15.97
CA ILE A 186 -17.44 13.29 14.56
C ILE A 186 -18.21 14.60 14.34
N VAL A 187 -17.50 15.68 14.04
CA VAL A 187 -18.06 17.03 13.83
C VAL A 187 -18.19 17.41 12.35
N GLY A 188 -17.51 16.68 11.45
CA GLY A 188 -17.62 16.86 10.00
C GLY A 188 -17.48 15.55 9.24
N ARG A 189 -18.23 15.44 8.12
CA ARG A 189 -18.19 14.28 7.20
C ARG A 189 -18.20 14.78 5.78
N ASN A 190 -17.31 14.26 4.97
CA ASN A 190 -17.30 14.57 3.55
C ASN A 190 -16.86 13.36 2.73
N CYS A 191 -17.30 13.31 1.47
CA CYS A 191 -16.94 12.27 0.52
C CYS A 191 -16.63 12.93 -0.82
N GLU A 192 -15.36 12.83 -1.22
CA GLU A 192 -14.92 13.24 -2.55
C GLU A 192 -14.95 12.05 -3.49
N ARG A 193 -15.62 12.22 -4.60
CA ARG A 193 -15.74 11.22 -5.65
C ARG A 193 -14.77 11.54 -6.77
N SER A 194 -14.07 10.54 -7.27
CA SER A 194 -13.31 10.72 -8.50
C SER A 194 -14.28 10.93 -9.67
N ASP A 195 -14.05 11.96 -10.47
CA ASP A 195 -14.79 12.15 -11.71
C ASP A 195 -14.59 10.94 -12.63
N GLY A 196 -15.69 10.29 -13.00
CA GLY A 196 -15.69 9.24 -14.02
C GLY A 196 -16.02 7.82 -13.52
N GLU A 197 -15.56 6.82 -14.25
CA GLU A 197 -15.93 5.41 -14.16
C GLU A 197 -15.36 4.62 -12.99
N THR A 198 -14.81 5.27 -11.95
CA THR A 198 -14.22 4.55 -10.82
C THR A 198 -15.12 4.60 -9.58
N ASP A 199 -15.21 3.48 -8.88
CA ASP A 199 -15.92 3.38 -7.60
C ASP A 199 -15.10 3.86 -6.42
N ASN A 200 -13.82 4.18 -6.64
CA ASN A 200 -12.92 4.62 -5.60
C ASN A 200 -13.29 6.04 -5.15
N ILE A 201 -13.39 6.19 -3.85
CA ILE A 201 -13.75 7.44 -3.18
C ILE A 201 -12.68 7.79 -2.15
N ILE A 202 -12.64 9.04 -1.76
CA ILE A 202 -11.87 9.53 -0.62
C ILE A 202 -12.90 10.10 0.35
N ILE A 203 -12.92 9.61 1.58
CA ILE A 203 -13.69 10.26 2.64
C ILE A 203 -12.74 10.96 3.60
N TYR A 204 -13.21 12.08 4.15
CA TYR A 204 -12.57 12.65 5.31
C TYR A 204 -13.57 12.94 6.42
N THR A 205 -13.09 12.76 7.63
CA THR A 205 -13.89 12.81 8.84
C THR A 205 -13.20 13.75 9.82
N ASP A 206 -13.87 14.82 10.20
CA ASP A 206 -13.37 15.75 11.21
C ASP A 206 -13.79 15.23 12.59
N ILE A 207 -12.80 14.92 13.42
CA ILE A 207 -12.97 14.28 14.72
C ILE A 207 -12.51 15.26 15.80
N ALA A 208 -13.39 15.57 16.74
CA ALA A 208 -13.08 16.45 17.87
C ALA A 208 -12.32 15.67 18.95
N VAL A 209 -11.07 16.02 19.19
CA VAL A 209 -10.21 15.40 20.19
C VAL A 209 -9.82 16.44 21.24
N GLY A 210 -10.64 16.54 22.28
CA GLY A 210 -10.50 17.60 23.29
C GLY A 210 -10.89 18.96 22.73
N ALA A 211 -9.98 19.93 22.75
CA ALA A 211 -10.17 21.26 22.17
C ALA A 211 -9.82 21.32 20.68
N ASP A 212 -9.14 20.30 20.16
CA ASP A 212 -8.63 20.25 18.80
C ASP A 212 -9.52 19.43 17.88
N THR A 213 -9.32 19.63 16.59
CA THR A 213 -9.96 18.81 15.55
C THR A 213 -8.88 18.13 14.71
N LEU A 214 -9.03 16.82 14.53
CA LEU A 214 -8.21 16.00 13.66
C LEU A 214 -9.00 15.64 12.41
N ARG A 215 -8.50 15.97 11.23
CA ARG A 215 -9.06 15.50 9.95
C ARG A 215 -8.45 14.18 9.56
N VAL A 216 -9.28 13.15 9.56
CA VAL A 216 -8.90 11.80 9.18
C VAL A 216 -9.36 11.53 7.77
N PHE A 217 -8.42 11.40 6.84
CA PHE A 217 -8.67 10.90 5.50
C PHE A 217 -8.65 9.38 5.50
N ASN A 218 -9.65 8.78 4.87
CA ASN A 218 -9.69 7.36 4.58
C ASN A 218 -9.86 7.21 3.06
N CYS A 219 -8.92 6.52 2.43
CA CYS A 219 -8.89 6.37 0.97
C CYS A 219 -8.54 4.94 0.54
N HIS A 220 -9.12 4.54 -0.57
CA HIS A 220 -8.74 3.34 -1.30
C HIS A 220 -8.49 3.76 -2.75
N LEU A 221 -7.22 3.88 -3.14
CA LEU A 221 -6.87 4.30 -4.48
C LEU A 221 -7.05 3.13 -5.46
N GLN A 222 -7.16 3.45 -6.74
CA GLN A 222 -7.49 2.50 -7.79
C GLN A 222 -6.57 1.28 -7.80
N SER A 223 -7.13 0.10 -7.59
CA SER A 223 -6.45 -1.18 -7.78
C SER A 223 -6.41 -1.56 -9.28
N TYR A 224 -5.60 -2.57 -9.62
CA TYR A 224 -5.53 -3.04 -11.01
C TYR A 224 -6.81 -3.73 -11.49
N LYS A 225 -7.61 -4.29 -10.59
CA LYS A 225 -8.86 -5.03 -10.87
C LYS A 225 -8.67 -6.05 -12.00
N PHE A 226 -7.65 -6.89 -11.89
CA PHE A 226 -7.38 -7.93 -12.87
C PHE A 226 -8.57 -8.89 -12.99
N SER A 227 -8.89 -9.29 -14.22
CA SER A 227 -9.85 -10.37 -14.50
C SER A 227 -9.28 -11.73 -14.11
N ALA A 228 -10.12 -12.75 -14.00
CA ALA A 228 -9.68 -14.11 -13.69
C ALA A 228 -8.61 -14.60 -14.70
N SER A 229 -8.81 -14.34 -16.00
CA SER A 229 -7.84 -14.71 -17.04
C SER A 229 -6.51 -13.97 -16.92
N GLU A 230 -6.52 -12.70 -16.46
CA GLU A 230 -5.30 -11.92 -16.22
C GLU A 230 -4.56 -12.43 -14.97
N TYR A 231 -5.30 -12.82 -13.91
CA TYR A 231 -4.71 -13.49 -12.74
C TYR A 231 -4.09 -14.84 -13.12
N ASP A 232 -4.79 -15.66 -13.90
CA ASP A 232 -4.26 -16.94 -14.38
C ASP A 232 -2.99 -16.76 -15.21
N PHE A 233 -2.96 -15.73 -16.07
CA PHE A 233 -1.75 -15.40 -16.83
C PHE A 233 -0.59 -14.98 -15.93
N ILE A 234 -0.84 -14.09 -14.96
CA ILE A 234 0.18 -13.63 -13.98
C ILE A 234 0.71 -14.84 -13.18
N GLU A 235 -0.17 -15.74 -12.75
CA GLU A 235 0.22 -16.94 -12.01
C GLU A 235 1.05 -17.90 -12.87
N LYS A 236 0.68 -18.09 -14.14
CA LYS A 236 1.51 -18.87 -15.10
C LYS A 236 2.91 -18.27 -15.22
N VAL A 237 3.03 -16.95 -15.35
CA VAL A 237 4.32 -16.25 -15.42
C VAL A 237 5.11 -16.43 -14.12
N ASN A 238 4.49 -16.20 -12.96
CA ASN A 238 5.15 -16.32 -11.65
C ASN A 238 5.62 -17.74 -11.34
N SER A 239 4.89 -18.76 -11.79
CA SER A 239 5.24 -20.16 -11.59
C SER A 239 6.30 -20.66 -12.58
N LEU A 240 6.81 -19.80 -13.48
CA LEU A 240 7.75 -20.15 -14.55
C LEU A 240 7.31 -21.42 -15.32
N LYS A 241 6.01 -21.62 -15.49
CA LYS A 241 5.48 -22.77 -16.21
C LYS A 241 5.99 -22.79 -17.66
N SER A 242 6.31 -23.96 -18.17
CA SER A 242 6.81 -24.16 -19.53
C SER A 242 5.90 -23.57 -20.61
N ASP A 243 4.60 -23.49 -20.34
CA ASP A 243 3.60 -22.94 -21.24
C ASP A 243 3.83 -21.47 -21.63
N VAL A 244 4.48 -20.67 -20.75
CA VAL A 244 4.83 -19.27 -21.05
C VAL A 244 5.92 -19.18 -22.13
N TYR A 245 6.77 -20.21 -22.22
CA TYR A 245 7.90 -20.29 -23.17
C TYR A 245 7.56 -21.12 -24.41
N ASP A 246 6.36 -21.72 -24.46
CA ASP A 246 5.90 -22.50 -25.59
C ASP A 246 5.64 -21.61 -26.82
N LYS A 247 6.36 -21.84 -27.89
CA LYS A 247 6.22 -21.10 -29.14
C LYS A 247 4.83 -21.24 -29.76
N SER A 248 4.13 -22.36 -29.54
CA SER A 248 2.78 -22.59 -30.03
C SER A 248 1.72 -21.68 -29.37
N LYS A 249 2.02 -21.18 -28.16
CA LYS A 249 1.16 -20.28 -27.37
C LYS A 249 1.62 -18.82 -27.40
N GLN A 250 2.51 -18.47 -28.32
CA GLN A 250 3.14 -17.14 -28.33
C GLN A 250 2.14 -16.00 -28.51
N ASP A 251 1.10 -16.19 -29.32
CA ASP A 251 0.08 -15.15 -29.56
C ASP A 251 -0.84 -15.00 -28.35
N GLU A 252 -1.24 -16.09 -27.68
CA GLU A 252 -2.00 -16.07 -26.42
C GLU A 252 -1.22 -15.34 -25.33
N ASN A 253 0.06 -15.64 -25.19
CA ASN A 253 0.95 -15.01 -24.21
C ASN A 253 1.14 -13.50 -24.48
N ARG A 254 1.26 -13.12 -25.76
CA ARG A 254 1.33 -11.70 -26.15
C ARG A 254 0.03 -10.96 -25.81
N GLU A 255 -1.12 -11.59 -26.04
CA GLU A 255 -2.40 -10.99 -25.72
C GLU A 255 -2.61 -10.86 -24.22
N GLY A 256 -2.27 -11.87 -23.44
CA GLY A 256 -2.27 -11.81 -21.98
C GLY A 256 -1.42 -10.65 -21.45
N LEU A 257 -0.18 -10.53 -21.96
CA LEU A 257 0.72 -9.44 -21.58
C LEU A 257 0.15 -8.06 -21.96
N ARG A 258 -0.42 -7.92 -23.17
CA ARG A 258 -1.05 -6.68 -23.60
C ARG A 258 -2.27 -6.32 -22.75
N SER A 259 -3.07 -7.31 -22.36
CA SER A 259 -4.25 -7.10 -21.51
C SER A 259 -3.83 -6.59 -20.13
N VAL A 260 -2.88 -7.28 -19.48
CA VAL A 260 -2.32 -6.88 -18.19
C VAL A 260 -1.75 -5.45 -18.27
N TYR A 261 -0.94 -5.17 -19.30
CA TYR A 261 -0.35 -3.84 -19.48
C TYR A 261 -1.41 -2.74 -19.63
N ARG A 262 -2.44 -2.95 -20.46
CA ARG A 262 -3.54 -1.97 -20.65
C ARG A 262 -4.30 -1.73 -19.35
N ARG A 263 -4.55 -2.80 -18.58
CA ARG A 263 -5.24 -2.73 -17.31
C ARG A 263 -4.43 -1.92 -16.29
N MET A 264 -3.14 -2.21 -16.18
CA MET A 264 -2.25 -1.49 -15.27
C MET A 264 -2.11 -0.01 -15.65
N ARG A 265 -1.99 0.30 -16.95
CA ARG A 265 -1.96 1.68 -17.44
C ARG A 265 -3.23 2.44 -17.05
N LYS A 266 -4.41 1.87 -17.29
CA LYS A 266 -5.70 2.49 -16.93
C LYS A 266 -5.77 2.71 -15.40
N ALA A 267 -5.32 1.76 -14.61
CA ALA A 267 -5.27 1.90 -13.16
C ALA A 267 -4.34 3.04 -12.72
N TYR A 268 -3.17 3.19 -13.33
CA TYR A 268 -2.26 4.31 -13.05
C TYR A 268 -2.87 5.66 -13.41
N GLU A 269 -3.56 5.78 -14.56
CA GLU A 269 -4.23 7.02 -14.97
C GLU A 269 -5.23 7.48 -13.90
N TRP A 270 -6.05 6.59 -13.37
CA TRP A 270 -6.99 6.90 -12.30
C TRP A 270 -6.31 7.17 -10.97
N ARG A 271 -5.36 6.34 -10.59
CA ARG A 271 -4.65 6.46 -9.32
C ARG A 271 -3.92 7.79 -9.19
N VAL A 272 -3.28 8.28 -10.26
CA VAL A 272 -2.64 9.60 -10.29
C VAL A 272 -3.64 10.73 -10.06
N LYS A 273 -4.82 10.68 -10.69
CA LYS A 273 -5.88 11.67 -10.49
C LYS A 273 -6.38 11.66 -9.04
N GLN A 274 -6.64 10.47 -8.50
CA GLN A 274 -7.08 10.29 -7.10
C GLN A 274 -6.03 10.78 -6.11
N ALA A 275 -4.75 10.48 -6.34
CA ALA A 275 -3.65 10.96 -5.51
C ALA A 275 -3.51 12.49 -5.56
N ALA A 276 -3.70 13.10 -6.73
CA ALA A 276 -3.70 14.57 -6.87
C ALA A 276 -4.87 15.20 -6.12
N THR A 277 -6.06 14.61 -6.21
CA THR A 277 -7.24 15.05 -5.45
C THR A 277 -6.99 14.93 -3.94
N LEU A 278 -6.50 13.78 -3.46
CA LEU A 278 -6.15 13.59 -2.05
C LEU A 278 -5.13 14.64 -1.59
N LYS A 279 -4.10 14.90 -2.39
CA LYS A 279 -3.09 15.90 -2.08
C LYS A 279 -3.65 17.31 -1.96
N ARG A 280 -4.57 17.69 -2.86
CA ARG A 280 -5.29 18.98 -2.80
C ARG A 280 -6.10 19.07 -1.52
N LEU A 281 -6.92 18.07 -1.20
CA LEU A 281 -7.76 18.06 0.01
C LEU A 281 -6.93 18.13 1.31
N ILE A 282 -5.76 17.47 1.34
CA ILE A 282 -4.81 17.57 2.45
C ILE A 282 -4.30 19.00 2.60
N ALA A 283 -3.93 19.65 1.49
CA ALA A 283 -3.42 21.03 1.52
C ALA A 283 -4.49 22.07 1.92
N GLU A 284 -5.75 21.79 1.59
CA GLU A 284 -6.90 22.63 1.94
C GLU A 284 -7.42 22.38 3.37
N SER A 285 -6.86 21.44 4.11
CA SER A 285 -7.31 21.13 5.46
C SER A 285 -6.97 22.25 6.44
N PRO A 286 -7.95 22.80 7.18
CA PRO A 286 -7.69 23.76 8.26
C PRO A 286 -7.20 23.08 9.54
N TYR A 287 -7.19 21.74 9.57
CA TYR A 287 -6.84 20.92 10.74
C TYR A 287 -5.60 20.10 10.50
N GLN A 288 -5.02 19.58 11.57
CA GLN A 288 -4.04 18.50 11.50
C GLN A 288 -4.64 17.31 10.76
N VAL A 289 -3.83 16.60 9.99
CA VAL A 289 -4.31 15.50 9.17
C VAL A 289 -3.70 14.17 9.58
N LEU A 290 -4.52 13.14 9.54
CA LEU A 290 -4.14 11.74 9.55
C LEU A 290 -4.68 11.11 8.26
N VAL A 291 -3.81 10.55 7.43
CA VAL A 291 -4.19 9.93 6.16
C VAL A 291 -4.02 8.43 6.29
N CYS A 292 -5.13 7.72 6.32
CA CYS A 292 -5.22 6.28 6.38
C CYS A 292 -5.67 5.73 5.03
N GLY A 293 -5.04 4.68 4.52
CA GLY A 293 -5.56 4.07 3.32
C GLY A 293 -4.66 3.06 2.64
N ASP A 294 -5.31 2.34 1.74
CA ASP A 294 -4.68 1.50 0.73
C ASP A 294 -4.42 2.35 -0.52
N PHE A 295 -3.16 2.62 -0.78
CA PHE A 295 -2.75 3.40 -1.96
C PHE A 295 -2.63 2.55 -3.21
N ASN A 296 -2.73 1.22 -3.08
CA ASN A 296 -2.50 0.27 -4.19
C ASN A 296 -1.18 0.51 -4.94
N ASP A 297 -0.21 1.14 -4.26
CA ASP A 297 1.09 1.47 -4.82
C ASP A 297 2.17 1.48 -3.74
N THR A 298 3.42 1.21 -4.14
CA THR A 298 4.54 1.04 -3.21
C THR A 298 5.15 2.38 -2.79
N GLN A 299 5.92 2.37 -1.70
CA GLN A 299 6.65 3.54 -1.18
C GLN A 299 7.67 4.15 -2.15
N SER A 300 8.04 3.41 -3.21
CA SER A 300 8.92 3.89 -4.28
C SER A 300 8.16 4.48 -5.46
N SER A 301 6.84 4.51 -5.42
CA SER A 301 6.03 4.98 -6.54
C SER A 301 5.88 6.50 -6.57
N TYR A 302 5.50 6.98 -7.73
CA TYR A 302 5.11 8.37 -7.95
C TYR A 302 3.91 8.78 -7.06
N VAL A 303 2.92 7.90 -6.96
CA VAL A 303 1.68 8.13 -6.19
C VAL A 303 1.99 8.33 -4.71
N TYR A 304 2.75 7.41 -4.12
CA TYR A 304 3.18 7.56 -2.73
C TYR A 304 3.97 8.86 -2.53
N ARG A 305 4.94 9.17 -3.40
CA ARG A 305 5.72 10.41 -3.32
C ARG A 305 4.85 11.66 -3.42
N LEU A 306 3.82 11.64 -4.29
CA LEU A 306 2.89 12.76 -4.47
C LEU A 306 2.10 13.03 -3.19
N VAL A 307 1.51 12.00 -2.59
CA VAL A 307 0.68 12.13 -1.38
C VAL A 307 1.54 12.42 -0.15
N SER A 308 2.66 11.70 0.03
CA SER A 308 3.47 11.80 1.25
C SER A 308 4.29 13.10 1.36
N ARG A 309 4.38 13.89 0.29
CA ARG A 309 5.15 15.15 0.33
C ARG A 309 4.57 16.13 1.35
N GLY A 310 5.36 16.48 2.38
CA GLY A 310 4.95 17.33 3.48
C GLY A 310 4.16 16.60 4.58
N LEU A 311 4.14 15.27 4.54
CA LEU A 311 3.64 14.41 5.59
C LEU A 311 4.76 13.52 6.13
N HIS A 312 4.60 13.10 7.37
CA HIS A 312 5.40 12.05 8.00
C HIS A 312 4.76 10.70 7.76
N ASP A 313 5.54 9.69 7.42
CA ASP A 313 5.10 8.31 7.30
C ASP A 313 5.36 7.58 8.62
N SER A 314 4.30 7.13 9.28
CA SER A 314 4.38 6.54 10.62
C SER A 314 5.35 5.36 10.72
N GLN A 315 5.38 4.50 9.70
CA GLN A 315 6.34 3.38 9.68
C GLN A 315 7.78 3.90 9.60
N ARG A 316 8.04 4.92 8.78
CA ARG A 316 9.40 5.43 8.54
C ARG A 316 9.97 6.18 9.74
N VAL A 317 9.09 6.78 10.54
CA VAL A 317 9.49 7.50 11.76
C VAL A 317 9.89 6.54 12.88
N ILE A 318 9.16 5.44 13.04
CA ILE A 318 9.27 4.57 14.23
C ILE A 318 10.03 3.28 13.97
N SER A 319 9.92 2.69 12.77
CA SER A 319 10.45 1.35 12.56
C SER A 319 11.57 1.29 11.55
N THR A 320 12.54 0.42 11.85
CA THR A 320 13.63 0.08 10.93
C THR A 320 13.32 -1.24 10.23
N GLY A 321 13.59 -1.31 8.94
CA GLY A 321 13.53 -2.53 8.15
C GLY A 321 12.34 -2.60 7.20
N TRP A 322 12.10 -3.80 6.69
CA TRP A 322 11.06 -4.08 5.69
C TRP A 322 9.81 -4.63 6.36
N ARG A 323 8.67 -3.98 6.13
CA ARG A 323 7.35 -4.46 6.56
C ARG A 323 6.40 -4.42 5.38
N ASN A 324 5.78 -5.53 5.07
CA ASN A 324 4.78 -5.65 4.02
C ASN A 324 3.37 -5.63 4.62
N THR A 325 2.45 -5.05 3.86
CA THR A 325 1.02 -5.03 4.22
C THR A 325 0.19 -5.89 3.28
N TYR A 326 0.62 -6.10 2.03
CA TYR A 326 -0.05 -6.96 1.05
C TYR A 326 0.71 -8.27 0.83
N ARG A 327 -0.02 -9.40 0.92
CA ARG A 327 0.55 -10.74 1.06
C ARG A 327 0.64 -11.55 -0.24
N ARG A 328 -0.15 -11.19 -1.25
CA ARG A 328 -0.23 -11.99 -2.49
C ARG A 328 1.02 -11.96 -3.37
N PHE A 329 1.94 -11.01 -3.14
CA PHE A 329 3.20 -10.94 -3.88
C PHE A 329 4.39 -11.35 -2.99
N PHE A 330 5.31 -12.13 -3.56
CA PHE A 330 6.59 -12.40 -2.91
C PHE A 330 7.63 -11.36 -3.39
N PRO A 331 8.40 -10.77 -2.50
CA PRO A 331 8.53 -10.97 -1.03
C PRO A 331 7.49 -10.22 -0.17
N GLY A 332 6.40 -9.78 -0.74
CA GLY A 332 5.41 -8.92 -0.15
C GLY A 332 5.69 -7.44 -0.44
N VAL A 333 4.65 -6.63 -0.52
CA VAL A 333 4.76 -5.19 -0.76
C VAL A 333 4.00 -4.41 0.30
N ARG A 334 4.42 -3.20 0.54
CA ARG A 334 3.72 -2.24 1.39
C ARG A 334 2.91 -1.31 0.50
N ILE A 335 1.60 -1.31 0.68
CA ILE A 335 0.63 -0.47 -0.06
C ILE A 335 -0.37 0.22 0.85
N ASP A 336 -0.41 -0.16 2.13
CA ASP A 336 -1.25 0.46 3.16
C ASP A 336 -0.40 1.40 4.02
N TYR A 337 -0.94 2.58 4.30
CA TYR A 337 -0.20 3.66 4.94
C TYR A 337 -1.03 4.37 6.00
N ILE A 338 -0.34 4.89 7.02
CA ILE A 338 -0.79 5.98 7.86
C ILE A 338 0.24 7.10 7.76
N LEU A 339 -0.18 8.23 7.20
CA LEU A 339 0.63 9.44 7.08
C LEU A 339 0.01 10.54 7.92
N TYR A 340 0.83 11.46 8.45
CA TYR A 340 0.35 12.54 9.31
C TYR A 340 1.16 13.82 9.15
N ASN A 341 0.63 14.95 9.63
CA ASN A 341 1.32 16.23 9.67
C ASN A 341 1.13 16.95 11.00
N GLY A 342 1.72 18.13 11.06
CA GLY A 342 1.54 19.06 12.18
C GLY A 342 2.24 18.63 13.46
N PRO A 343 1.69 19.03 14.61
CA PRO A 343 2.23 18.70 15.92
C PRO A 343 1.93 17.25 16.36
N LEU A 344 1.23 16.46 15.54
CA LEU A 344 1.11 15.00 15.80
C LEU A 344 2.48 14.38 15.84
N LYS A 345 2.73 13.55 16.85
CA LYS A 345 3.93 12.73 16.97
C LYS A 345 3.56 11.26 16.95
N CYS A 346 4.13 10.50 16.08
CA CYS A 346 3.96 9.05 16.08
C CYS A 346 4.84 8.45 17.18
N ILE A 347 4.21 7.76 18.15
CA ILE A 347 4.88 7.15 19.29
C ILE A 347 5.24 5.70 18.98
N SER A 348 4.31 4.98 18.39
CA SER A 348 4.50 3.60 17.99
C SER A 348 3.84 3.30 16.65
N PHE A 349 4.37 2.31 15.94
CA PHE A 349 3.80 1.81 14.71
C PHE A 349 4.06 0.32 14.57
N ARG A 350 3.02 -0.43 14.22
CA ARG A 350 3.13 -1.86 14.00
C ARG A 350 2.23 -2.34 12.87
N VAL A 351 2.61 -3.47 12.33
CA VAL A 351 1.82 -4.22 11.32
C VAL A 351 1.47 -5.56 11.97
N PRO A 352 0.27 -5.72 12.56
CA PRO A 352 -0.17 -6.96 13.15
C PRO A 352 -0.10 -8.12 12.16
N GLN A 353 0.44 -9.26 12.60
CA GLN A 353 0.62 -10.43 11.76
C GLN A 353 -0.63 -11.31 11.85
N VAL A 354 -1.71 -10.82 11.23
CA VAL A 354 -3.00 -11.52 11.15
C VAL A 354 -3.31 -11.91 9.71
N ASP A 355 -4.05 -12.98 9.54
CA ASP A 355 -4.29 -13.62 8.25
C ASP A 355 -5.77 -13.61 7.84
N TYR A 356 -6.50 -12.59 8.29
CA TYR A 356 -7.94 -12.46 8.03
C TYR A 356 -8.28 -11.86 6.66
N SER A 357 -7.36 -11.11 6.08
CA SER A 357 -7.45 -10.47 4.77
C SER A 357 -6.17 -10.77 3.98
N ASP A 358 -6.14 -10.51 2.69
CA ASP A 358 -4.92 -10.46 1.89
C ASP A 358 -4.06 -9.21 2.20
N HIS A 359 -4.63 -8.26 2.95
CA HIS A 359 -3.90 -7.16 3.58
C HIS A 359 -3.69 -7.42 5.08
N ARG A 360 -2.67 -6.79 5.63
CA ARG A 360 -2.42 -6.68 7.07
C ARG A 360 -2.81 -5.29 7.54
N PRO A 361 -3.47 -5.18 8.70
CA PRO A 361 -3.75 -3.87 9.27
C PRO A 361 -2.45 -3.15 9.65
N VAL A 362 -2.48 -1.82 9.60
CA VAL A 362 -1.43 -0.96 10.13
C VAL A 362 -1.99 -0.18 11.30
N VAL A 363 -1.27 -0.17 12.42
CA VAL A 363 -1.70 0.48 13.67
C VAL A 363 -0.62 1.44 14.13
N GLY A 364 -0.99 2.69 14.36
CA GLY A 364 -0.12 3.71 14.92
C GLY A 364 -0.69 4.33 16.18
N GLU A 365 0.18 4.72 17.09
CA GLU A 365 -0.14 5.54 18.25
C GLU A 365 0.45 6.92 18.07
N TYR A 366 -0.38 7.92 18.31
CA TYR A 366 -0.04 9.32 18.08
C TYR A 366 -0.29 10.14 19.33
N GLN A 367 0.58 11.09 19.58
CA GLN A 367 0.38 12.11 20.59
C GLN A 367 -0.01 13.42 19.92
N MET A 368 -1.09 14.04 20.41
CA MET A 368 -1.45 15.43 20.12
C MET A 368 -0.87 16.30 21.24
N GLU A 369 -0.19 17.39 20.85
CA GLU A 369 0.33 18.39 21.79
C GLU A 369 -0.73 19.37 22.20
#